data_0c6882e340cbc85a0d0caba6f6af7f59
#
_entry.id   0c6882e340cbc85a0d0caba6f6af7f59
#
_cell.length_a   1.000
_cell.length_b   1.000
_cell.length_c   1.000
_cell.angle_alpha   90.00
_cell.angle_beta   90.00
_cell.angle_gamma   90.00
#
_symmetry.space_group_name_H-M   'P 1'
#
loop_
_entity.id
_entity.type
_entity.pdbx_description
1 polymer ?
#
loop_
_entity_poly.entity_id
_entity_poly.type
_entity_poly.pdbx_seq_one_letter_code
_entity_poly.pdbx_strand_id
1 'polypeptide(L)'
;MSGDYELDILQWGKGKTNYEIMLSNVSEIYEPEQDKGRVEYKNSKFSEIPEWLFSKKVTSRNMSRFIRCDRITSIPENLFKNNVNATNFSGTFYVCRGITSIPENLFKYNVNATNFSGAFKECRGITSIPENLFKHNVNATNFSHTFESCRGITNIPENLFKYNINAVNFASIFEECTNVENIPENLFKYNVKATDFSSVFKRLGKITNIPENLFKHNVNATNFRIIFADCEGITNIPENLFKYNVNATDFSAAFESCRGITSIPENLFKNNVNATNFGGTFSRCGGLTSIPENLFKYNVNATNFGSTFYSCMGITSIPENLFKNNVNATSFYLAFEGCIGITSIPENLFKNNVKVTDFSGTFDNCRGITSIPENLFKYNVNVTNFYSTFDSCIGITSIPENLFNYNVNATTFNNTFASCGGITSIPENLFKYNVKVTDFGRTFVRCIGIASIPENLFKYNVNATNFGSIFEYCRGLTSVPENLFKYNVNATNFYGTFEECRELLYIPNTIIEYAKRLKEKGGNVGAMFKYCTKASNYNSLPAYMK
;
A
#
# COMPACT_ATOMS: atom_id res chain seq x y z
N MET A 1 30.32 24.71 -15.42
CA MET A 1 31.20 23.53 -15.34
C MET A 1 31.08 23.00 -13.93
N SER A 2 30.28 21.97 -13.76
CA SER A 2 30.07 21.29 -12.48
C SER A 2 31.25 20.32 -12.28
N GLY A 3 32.21 20.70 -11.47
CA GLY A 3 33.30 19.81 -11.08
C GLY A 3 32.86 19.00 -9.85
N ASP A 4 32.36 17.79 -10.05
CA ASP A 4 32.33 16.79 -9.00
C ASP A 4 33.76 16.40 -8.69
N TYR A 5 34.32 16.92 -7.58
CA TYR A 5 35.61 16.46 -7.10
C TYR A 5 35.43 15.11 -6.43
N GLU A 6 35.44 14.03 -7.20
CA GLU A 6 35.74 12.70 -6.72
C GLU A 6 37.19 12.71 -6.26
N LEU A 7 37.42 12.78 -4.96
CA LEU A 7 38.72 12.45 -4.39
C LEU A 7 38.90 10.94 -4.56
N ASP A 8 39.48 10.53 -5.67
CA ASP A 8 39.88 9.15 -5.91
C ASP A 8 41.09 8.83 -5.01
N ILE A 9 40.76 8.29 -3.82
CA ILE A 9 41.78 7.93 -2.81
C ILE A 9 42.36 6.54 -3.16
N LEU A 10 42.80 6.37 -4.39
CA LEU A 10 43.50 5.19 -4.87
C LEU A 10 44.91 5.00 -4.23
N GLN A 11 45.39 5.92 -3.40
CA GLN A 11 46.74 5.88 -2.82
C GLN A 11 46.79 5.69 -1.30
N TRP A 12 45.74 5.31 -0.65
CA TRP A 12 45.75 5.07 0.80
C TRP A 12 46.64 3.88 1.25
N GLY A 13 47.50 3.36 0.55
CA GLY A 13 48.39 2.27 0.97
C GLY A 13 49.87 2.62 1.05
N LYS A 14 50.27 3.85 0.66
CA LYS A 14 51.68 4.22 0.60
C LYS A 14 51.93 5.57 1.27
N GLY A 15 51.98 5.56 2.60
CA GLY A 15 52.58 6.64 3.39
C GLY A 15 51.63 7.74 3.85
N LYS A 16 51.53 7.93 5.18
CA LYS A 16 50.79 9.00 5.86
C LYS A 16 51.14 10.41 5.35
N THR A 17 52.34 10.61 4.87
CA THR A 17 52.92 11.89 4.42
C THR A 17 52.23 12.49 3.20
N ASN A 18 51.78 11.70 2.23
CA ASN A 18 51.17 12.27 1.01
C ASN A 18 49.73 12.73 1.24
N TYR A 19 48.99 12.12 2.16
CA TYR A 19 47.63 12.52 2.46
C TYR A 19 47.57 13.71 3.44
N GLU A 20 48.47 13.79 4.40
CA GLU A 20 48.69 14.98 5.24
C GLU A 20 49.09 16.19 4.39
N ILE A 21 49.88 16.01 3.32
CA ILE A 21 50.24 17.05 2.34
C ILE A 21 49.03 17.45 1.50
N MET A 22 48.20 16.50 1.05
CA MET A 22 46.97 16.81 0.32
C MET A 22 45.97 17.61 1.17
N LEU A 23 45.74 17.25 2.44
CA LEU A 23 44.86 17.98 3.33
C LEU A 23 45.48 19.27 3.90
N SER A 24 46.80 19.37 4.02
CA SER A 24 47.49 20.62 4.38
C SER A 24 47.47 21.64 3.25
N ASN A 25 47.43 21.18 1.99
CA ASN A 25 47.24 22.03 0.82
C ASN A 25 45.78 22.39 0.51
N VAL A 26 44.81 21.71 1.11
CA VAL A 26 43.41 22.15 1.16
C VAL A 26 43.27 23.13 2.31
N SER A 27 43.91 24.32 2.17
CA SER A 27 43.83 25.42 3.13
C SER A 27 42.44 26.01 3.24
N GLU A 28 41.53 25.69 2.34
CA GLU A 28 40.13 26.00 2.32
C GLU A 28 39.40 24.81 1.70
N ILE A 29 38.67 24.01 2.52
CA ILE A 29 37.58 23.25 2.00
C ILE A 29 36.53 24.30 1.68
N TYR A 30 36.50 24.75 0.43
CA TYR A 30 35.56 25.73 -0.08
C TYR A 30 34.17 25.25 0.21
N GLU A 31 33.40 25.98 1.04
CA GLU A 31 31.95 25.96 0.98
C GLU A 31 31.55 26.85 -0.19
N PRO A 32 31.01 26.30 -1.27
CA PRO A 32 30.28 27.13 -2.20
C PRO A 32 29.02 27.60 -1.44
N GLU A 33 28.81 28.88 -1.40
CA GLU A 33 27.48 29.45 -1.09
C GLU A 33 26.47 28.73 -1.97
N GLN A 34 25.45 28.12 -1.34
CA GLN A 34 24.40 27.32 -1.96
C GLN A 34 24.83 25.92 -2.45
N ASP A 35 24.64 24.91 -1.60
CA ASP A 35 24.38 23.48 -1.91
C ASP A 35 25.12 22.78 -3.08
N LYS A 36 26.21 23.35 -3.62
CA LYS A 36 26.99 22.80 -4.71
C LYS A 36 28.42 22.53 -4.26
N GLY A 37 28.66 21.38 -3.67
CA GLY A 37 30.01 20.96 -3.29
C GLY A 37 30.05 19.98 -2.14
N ARG A 38 29.26 18.93 -2.25
CA ARG A 38 29.24 17.80 -1.30
C ARG A 38 30.51 16.98 -1.54
N VAL A 39 31.48 17.02 -0.64
CA VAL A 39 32.58 16.04 -0.65
C VAL A 39 32.00 14.74 -0.11
N GLU A 40 31.72 13.79 -0.99
CA GLU A 40 31.26 12.46 -0.64
C GLU A 40 32.41 11.46 -0.80
N TYR A 41 32.65 10.66 0.23
CA TYR A 41 33.55 9.51 0.16
C TYR A 41 32.75 8.31 -0.33
N LYS A 42 32.57 8.18 -1.65
CA LYS A 42 31.81 7.07 -2.24
C LYS A 42 32.70 5.87 -2.55
N ASN A 43 32.21 4.66 -2.27
CA ASN A 43 32.83 3.40 -2.68
C ASN A 43 34.30 3.30 -2.29
N SER A 44 34.71 3.97 -1.20
CA SER A 44 36.12 4.05 -0.84
C SER A 44 36.68 2.69 -0.44
N LYS A 45 37.93 2.46 -0.80
CA LYS A 45 38.71 1.31 -0.33
C LYS A 45 39.23 1.50 1.10
N PHE A 46 38.74 2.51 1.82
CA PHE A 46 39.09 2.75 3.22
C PHE A 46 38.67 1.63 4.12
N SER A 47 39.57 1.17 4.97
CA SER A 47 39.26 0.27 6.09
C SER A 47 39.07 1.02 7.41
N GLU A 48 39.54 2.26 7.50
CA GLU A 48 39.53 3.10 8.73
C GLU A 48 39.24 4.56 8.36
N ILE A 49 38.60 5.28 9.28
CA ILE A 49 38.45 6.74 9.25
C ILE A 49 39.54 7.31 10.16
N PRO A 50 40.49 8.15 9.63
CA PRO A 50 41.50 8.76 10.50
C PRO A 50 40.85 9.71 11.51
N GLU A 51 41.29 9.66 12.76
CA GLU A 51 40.81 10.54 13.83
C GLU A 51 40.99 12.03 13.52
N TRP A 52 42.02 12.38 12.74
CA TRP A 52 42.35 13.77 12.36
C TRP A 52 41.56 14.27 11.13
N LEU A 53 40.71 13.47 10.48
CA LEU A 53 40.07 13.84 9.20
C LEU A 53 39.32 15.18 9.28
N PHE A 54 38.74 15.50 10.42
CA PHE A 54 38.07 16.77 10.66
C PHE A 54 38.75 17.57 11.80
N SER A 55 40.10 17.40 11.98
CA SER A 55 40.86 18.05 13.04
C SER A 55 40.97 19.57 12.86
N LYS A 56 40.90 20.06 11.62
CA LYS A 56 40.77 21.50 11.35
C LYS A 56 39.30 21.89 11.47
N LYS A 57 39.04 23.13 11.91
CA LYS A 57 37.69 23.68 12.04
C LYS A 57 37.01 23.69 10.66
N VAL A 58 36.21 22.67 10.40
CA VAL A 58 35.36 22.63 9.20
C VAL A 58 34.12 23.48 9.48
N THR A 59 33.90 24.51 8.68
CA THR A 59 32.78 25.45 8.83
C THR A 59 31.48 24.86 8.30
N SER A 60 31.58 23.73 7.58
CA SER A 60 30.38 23.04 7.00
C SER A 60 29.35 22.69 8.05
N ARG A 61 28.13 23.09 7.81
CA ARG A 61 26.96 22.72 8.62
C ARG A 61 26.43 21.32 8.26
N ASN A 62 26.83 20.77 7.09
CA ASN A 62 26.39 19.48 6.59
C ASN A 62 27.52 18.43 6.67
N MET A 63 27.30 17.35 7.43
CA MET A 63 28.24 16.26 7.66
C MET A 63 27.87 14.95 6.95
N SER A 64 27.06 14.99 5.91
CA SER A 64 26.74 13.82 5.08
C SER A 64 27.98 13.45 4.23
N ARG A 65 28.84 12.53 4.67
CA ARG A 65 30.20 12.36 4.12
C ARG A 65 30.53 10.95 3.65
N PHE A 66 30.14 9.92 4.38
CA PHE A 66 30.56 8.54 4.09
C PHE A 66 29.40 7.78 3.48
N ILE A 67 29.46 7.52 2.17
CA ILE A 67 28.40 6.83 1.46
C ILE A 67 28.97 5.56 0.82
N ARG A 68 28.35 4.41 1.15
CA ARG A 68 28.76 3.08 0.62
C ARG A 68 30.21 2.75 0.91
N CYS A 69 30.71 3.12 2.08
CA CYS A 69 32.06 2.82 2.53
C CYS A 69 32.07 1.47 3.28
N ASP A 70 31.84 0.39 2.57
CA ASP A 70 31.60 -0.96 3.15
C ASP A 70 32.85 -1.54 3.87
N ARG A 71 34.04 -1.01 3.64
CA ARG A 71 35.30 -1.48 4.26
C ARG A 71 35.59 -0.80 5.60
N ILE A 72 34.94 0.32 5.89
CA ILE A 72 35.09 0.98 7.19
C ILE A 72 34.46 0.09 8.26
N THR A 73 35.24 -0.30 9.27
CA THR A 73 34.81 -1.19 10.36
C THR A 73 34.58 -0.45 11.67
N SER A 74 35.18 0.76 11.84
CA SER A 74 35.08 1.53 13.08
C SER A 74 34.94 3.02 12.79
N ILE A 75 34.37 3.75 13.74
CA ILE A 75 34.23 5.21 13.73
C ILE A 75 35.06 5.75 14.89
N PRO A 76 36.00 6.72 14.67
CA PRO A 76 36.70 7.38 15.77
C PRO A 76 35.76 8.15 16.69
N GLU A 77 35.93 8.04 18.01
CA GLU A 77 35.07 8.70 18.99
C GLU A 77 35.03 10.22 18.85
N ASN A 78 36.16 10.85 18.54
CA ASN A 78 36.30 12.29 18.43
C ASN A 78 36.17 12.81 16.98
N LEU A 79 35.67 12.01 16.05
CA LEU A 79 35.61 12.34 14.62
C LEU A 79 35.01 13.72 14.37
N PHE A 80 33.91 14.09 15.04
CA PHE A 80 33.22 15.36 14.83
C PHE A 80 33.50 16.42 15.94
N LYS A 81 34.52 16.21 16.79
CA LYS A 81 34.82 17.10 17.94
C LYS A 81 34.98 18.56 17.54
N ASN A 82 35.59 18.85 16.39
CA ASN A 82 35.83 20.22 15.93
C ASN A 82 34.69 20.82 15.10
N ASN A 83 33.68 20.03 14.73
CA ASN A 83 32.56 20.46 13.90
C ASN A 83 31.37 20.98 14.76
N VAL A 84 31.67 21.81 15.74
CA VAL A 84 30.69 22.29 16.74
C VAL A 84 29.52 23.08 16.13
N ASN A 85 29.68 23.62 14.91
CA ASN A 85 28.63 24.36 14.19
C ASN A 85 27.80 23.46 13.26
N ALA A 86 28.11 22.16 13.17
CA ALA A 86 27.34 21.24 12.31
C ALA A 86 25.89 21.09 12.81
N THR A 87 24.96 21.28 11.90
CA THR A 87 23.53 21.16 12.18
C THR A 87 22.90 19.95 11.50
N ASN A 88 23.52 19.40 10.46
CA ASN A 88 22.97 18.34 9.64
C ASN A 88 23.94 17.15 9.50
N PHE A 89 23.55 16.01 10.07
CA PHE A 89 24.25 14.73 9.99
C PHE A 89 23.46 13.71 9.14
N SER A 90 22.56 14.18 8.26
CA SER A 90 21.77 13.25 7.45
C SER A 90 22.66 12.42 6.53
N GLY A 91 22.43 11.10 6.50
CA GLY A 91 23.17 10.15 5.67
C GLY A 91 24.68 10.12 5.92
N THR A 92 25.17 10.52 7.12
CA THR A 92 26.60 10.61 7.43
C THR A 92 27.36 9.32 7.11
N PHE A 93 26.81 8.15 7.46
CA PHE A 93 27.39 6.83 7.21
C PHE A 93 26.44 5.94 6.39
N TYR A 94 25.74 6.55 5.42
CA TYR A 94 24.75 5.82 4.60
C TYR A 94 25.39 4.62 3.87
N VAL A 95 24.83 3.40 4.12
CA VAL A 95 25.28 2.13 3.48
C VAL A 95 26.74 1.76 3.84
N CYS A 96 27.24 2.14 5.01
CA CYS A 96 28.56 1.69 5.50
C CYS A 96 28.42 0.35 6.26
N ARG A 97 28.29 -0.73 5.51
CA ARG A 97 27.92 -2.07 6.03
C ARG A 97 28.97 -2.71 6.92
N GLY A 98 30.24 -2.28 6.82
CA GLY A 98 31.36 -2.81 7.62
C GLY A 98 31.41 -2.28 9.04
N ILE A 99 30.77 -1.13 9.34
CA ILE A 99 30.78 -0.54 10.68
C ILE A 99 30.07 -1.48 11.66
N THR A 100 30.76 -1.85 12.74
CA THR A 100 30.26 -2.82 13.74
C THR A 100 29.78 -2.16 15.02
N SER A 101 30.27 -0.94 15.32
CA SER A 101 29.90 -0.21 16.55
C SER A 101 29.86 1.29 16.32
N ILE A 102 29.07 1.98 17.15
CA ILE A 102 28.97 3.45 17.19
C ILE A 102 29.58 3.93 18.50
N PRO A 103 30.55 4.86 18.49
CA PRO A 103 31.06 5.45 19.72
C PRO A 103 29.98 6.24 20.47
N GLU A 104 29.87 6.10 21.79
CA GLU A 104 28.83 6.76 22.58
C GLU A 104 28.93 8.30 22.51
N ASN A 105 30.14 8.86 22.49
CA ASN A 105 30.38 10.29 22.46
C ASN A 105 30.53 10.89 21.05
N LEU A 106 30.20 10.14 20.00
CA LEU A 106 30.41 10.55 18.59
C LEU A 106 29.89 11.96 18.30
N PHE A 107 28.70 12.30 18.80
CA PHE A 107 28.05 13.60 18.57
C PHE A 107 28.05 14.53 19.78
N LYS A 108 28.88 14.25 20.81
CA LYS A 108 28.91 14.99 22.09
C LYS A 108 29.10 16.50 21.93
N TYR A 109 29.93 16.90 20.97
CA TYR A 109 30.29 18.32 20.77
C TYR A 109 29.39 19.04 19.75
N ASN A 110 28.49 18.30 19.07
CA ASN A 110 27.64 18.83 18.00
C ASN A 110 26.26 19.24 18.55
N VAL A 111 26.25 20.08 19.58
CA VAL A 111 25.03 20.48 20.32
C VAL A 111 24.01 21.24 19.45
N ASN A 112 24.44 21.79 18.30
CA ASN A 112 23.60 22.48 17.34
C ASN A 112 22.94 21.56 16.30
N ALA A 113 23.22 20.26 16.36
CA ALA A 113 22.67 19.30 15.40
C ALA A 113 21.13 19.21 15.52
N THR A 114 20.47 19.36 14.38
CA THR A 114 18.99 19.29 14.28
C THR A 114 18.53 18.10 13.46
N ASN A 115 19.38 17.55 12.57
CA ASN A 115 18.99 16.53 11.63
C ASN A 115 19.98 15.36 11.63
N PHE A 116 19.47 14.14 11.97
CA PHE A 116 20.18 12.86 11.92
C PHE A 116 19.55 11.88 10.93
N SER A 117 18.70 12.37 10.00
CA SER A 117 17.98 11.52 9.07
C SER A 117 18.93 10.58 8.30
N GLY A 118 18.69 9.27 8.38
CA GLY A 118 19.50 8.26 7.68
C GLY A 118 20.98 8.21 8.07
N ALA A 119 21.38 8.79 9.23
CA ALA A 119 22.79 8.91 9.61
C ALA A 119 23.56 7.59 9.57
N PHE A 120 22.89 6.47 9.91
CA PHE A 120 23.45 5.10 9.88
C PHE A 120 22.61 4.16 9.01
N LYS A 121 21.79 4.70 8.11
CA LYS A 121 20.91 3.88 7.26
C LYS A 121 21.71 2.81 6.51
N GLU A 122 21.23 1.55 6.56
CA GLU A 122 21.87 0.37 5.97
C GLU A 122 23.27 0.01 6.51
N CYS A 123 23.64 0.49 7.68
CA CYS A 123 24.85 0.03 8.38
C CYS A 123 24.59 -1.34 9.02
N ARG A 124 24.58 -2.38 8.20
CA ARG A 124 24.14 -3.74 8.58
C ARG A 124 25.05 -4.43 9.61
N GLY A 125 26.29 -3.97 9.76
CA GLY A 125 27.27 -4.51 10.71
C GLY A 125 27.08 -4.04 12.14
N ILE A 126 26.37 -2.90 12.36
CA ILE A 126 26.13 -2.36 13.71
C ILE A 126 25.26 -3.34 14.50
N THR A 127 25.78 -3.76 15.68
CA THR A 127 25.11 -4.74 16.54
C THR A 127 24.40 -4.12 17.74
N SER A 128 24.80 -2.90 18.14
CA SER A 128 24.22 -2.19 19.29
C SER A 128 24.21 -0.68 19.08
N ILE A 129 23.28 0.01 19.72
CA ILE A 129 23.18 1.47 19.76
C ILE A 129 23.53 1.93 21.17
N PRO A 130 24.53 2.86 21.34
CA PRO A 130 24.81 3.41 22.66
C PRO A 130 23.63 4.22 23.20
N GLU A 131 23.26 4.02 24.46
CA GLU A 131 22.07 4.67 25.06
C GLU A 131 22.18 6.21 25.08
N ASN A 132 23.40 6.76 25.29
CA ASN A 132 23.64 8.19 25.36
C ASN A 132 24.09 8.82 24.03
N LEU A 133 23.97 8.11 22.90
CA LEU A 133 24.46 8.56 21.59
C LEU A 133 24.00 9.99 21.25
N PHE A 134 22.75 10.34 21.52
CA PHE A 134 22.15 11.63 21.22
C PHE A 134 21.91 12.53 22.46
N LYS A 135 22.53 12.19 23.59
CA LYS A 135 22.32 12.89 24.89
C LYS A 135 22.53 14.39 24.82
N HIS A 136 23.52 14.85 24.04
CA HIS A 136 23.91 16.26 23.94
C HIS A 136 23.22 17.00 22.79
N ASN A 137 22.50 16.30 21.92
CA ASN A 137 21.86 16.87 20.73
C ASN A 137 20.40 17.25 21.01
N VAL A 138 20.20 18.07 22.04
CA VAL A 138 18.85 18.45 22.54
C VAL A 138 18.00 19.23 21.52
N ASN A 139 18.65 19.82 20.49
CA ASN A 139 18.02 20.56 19.41
C ASN A 139 17.57 19.66 18.23
N ALA A 140 17.86 18.37 18.29
CA ALA A 140 17.51 17.45 17.21
C ALA A 140 15.99 17.34 17.05
N THR A 141 15.54 17.54 15.82
CA THR A 141 14.12 17.47 15.45
C THR A 141 13.81 16.31 14.52
N ASN A 142 14.81 15.82 13.76
CA ASN A 142 14.62 14.80 12.75
C ASN A 142 15.56 13.61 12.94
N PHE A 143 14.97 12.45 13.23
CA PHE A 143 15.65 11.15 13.35
C PHE A 143 15.15 10.14 12.31
N SER A 144 14.43 10.59 11.27
CA SER A 144 13.88 9.68 10.26
C SER A 144 14.97 8.81 9.64
N HIS A 145 14.68 7.54 9.39
CA HIS A 145 15.60 6.60 8.74
C HIS A 145 16.97 6.40 9.42
N THR A 146 17.20 6.93 10.64
CA THR A 146 18.55 6.97 11.25
C THR A 146 19.22 5.60 11.31
N PHE A 147 18.47 4.55 11.68
CA PHE A 147 18.94 3.17 11.77
C PHE A 147 18.21 2.23 10.82
N GLU A 148 17.54 2.77 9.80
CA GLU A 148 16.82 1.93 8.82
C GLU A 148 17.75 0.87 8.22
N SER A 149 17.28 -0.36 8.15
CA SER A 149 18.00 -1.53 7.62
C SER A 149 19.32 -1.84 8.35
N CYS A 150 19.51 -1.39 9.59
CA CYS A 150 20.62 -1.81 10.45
C CYS A 150 20.32 -3.20 11.02
N ARG A 151 20.39 -4.22 10.17
CA ARG A 151 19.95 -5.59 10.47
C ARG A 151 20.77 -6.29 11.56
N GLY A 152 21.96 -5.78 11.93
CA GLY A 152 22.78 -6.31 13.01
C GLY A 152 22.27 -5.95 14.41
N ILE A 153 21.47 -4.88 14.55
CA ILE A 153 20.96 -4.40 15.84
C ILE A 153 19.99 -5.44 16.44
N THR A 154 20.24 -5.82 17.68
CA THR A 154 19.41 -6.79 18.41
C THR A 154 18.55 -6.14 19.50
N ASN A 155 18.94 -4.96 19.99
CA ASN A 155 18.26 -4.28 21.07
C ASN A 155 18.20 -2.75 20.82
N ILE A 156 17.09 -2.13 21.20
CA ILE A 156 16.90 -0.67 21.18
C ILE A 156 17.01 -0.16 22.62
N PRO A 157 17.94 0.77 22.94
CA PRO A 157 18.05 1.33 24.29
C PRO A 157 16.80 2.14 24.67
N GLU A 158 16.25 1.94 25.88
CA GLU A 158 15.02 2.58 26.32
C GLU A 158 15.14 4.11 26.41
N ASN A 159 16.31 4.63 26.83
CA ASN A 159 16.52 6.06 27.01
C ASN A 159 17.20 6.73 25.82
N LEU A 160 17.27 6.08 24.66
CA LEU A 160 17.98 6.58 23.47
C LEU A 160 17.59 8.03 23.11
N PHE A 161 16.32 8.37 23.21
CA PHE A 161 15.79 9.70 22.86
C PHE A 161 15.35 10.54 24.07
N LYS A 162 15.76 10.16 25.28
CA LYS A 162 15.34 10.81 26.53
C LYS A 162 15.58 12.33 26.55
N TYR A 163 16.67 12.79 25.96
CA TYR A 163 17.08 14.20 25.97
C TYR A 163 16.64 14.97 24.71
N ASN A 164 16.13 14.28 23.70
CA ASN A 164 15.74 14.88 22.41
C ASN A 164 14.27 15.32 22.42
N ILE A 165 13.91 16.16 23.41
CA ILE A 165 12.53 16.60 23.66
C ILE A 165 11.93 17.44 22.53
N ASN A 166 12.75 17.90 21.58
CA ASN A 166 12.34 18.66 20.39
C ASN A 166 12.13 17.78 19.16
N ALA A 167 12.33 16.46 19.27
CA ALA A 167 12.15 15.55 18.16
C ALA A 167 10.68 15.53 17.67
N VAL A 168 10.52 15.65 16.36
CA VAL A 168 9.22 15.71 15.66
C VAL A 168 9.04 14.51 14.76
N ASN A 169 10.12 14.07 14.10
CA ASN A 169 10.07 13.04 13.06
C ASN A 169 10.94 11.83 13.41
N PHE A 170 10.27 10.65 13.57
CA PHE A 170 10.88 9.35 13.78
C PHE A 170 10.59 8.37 12.64
N ALA A 171 10.08 8.84 11.50
CA ALA A 171 9.68 7.96 10.39
C ALA A 171 10.79 6.97 10.03
N SER A 172 10.45 5.70 9.88
CA SER A 172 11.35 4.61 9.45
C SER A 172 12.63 4.44 10.29
N ILE A 173 12.68 4.96 11.53
CA ILE A 173 13.95 5.00 12.29
C ILE A 173 14.55 3.62 12.54
N PHE A 174 13.72 2.58 12.74
CA PHE A 174 14.14 1.18 12.93
C PHE A 174 13.56 0.26 11.87
N GLU A 175 13.05 0.79 10.77
CA GLU A 175 12.54 -0.02 9.66
C GLU A 175 13.60 -1.04 9.22
N GLU A 176 13.20 -2.31 9.03
CA GLU A 176 14.08 -3.41 8.64
C GLU A 176 15.23 -3.73 9.62
N CYS A 177 15.17 -3.32 10.87
CA CYS A 177 16.08 -3.82 11.91
C CYS A 177 15.63 -5.25 12.34
N THR A 178 15.74 -6.20 11.44
CA THR A 178 15.10 -7.53 11.50
C THR A 178 15.53 -8.40 12.67
N ASN A 179 16.62 -8.08 13.38
CA ASN A 179 17.11 -8.82 14.54
C ASN A 179 16.66 -8.24 15.88
N VAL A 180 15.96 -7.10 15.88
CA VAL A 180 15.38 -6.54 17.12
C VAL A 180 14.29 -7.48 17.64
N GLU A 181 14.41 -7.84 18.93
CA GLU A 181 13.52 -8.79 19.59
C GLU A 181 12.44 -8.12 20.45
N ASN A 182 12.72 -6.91 20.95
CA ASN A 182 11.81 -6.18 21.84
C ASN A 182 11.79 -4.69 21.54
N ILE A 183 10.61 -4.06 21.75
CA ILE A 183 10.42 -2.62 21.70
C ILE A 183 10.34 -2.12 23.15
N PRO A 184 11.20 -1.19 23.61
CA PRO A 184 11.12 -0.62 24.96
C PRO A 184 9.85 0.22 25.12
N GLU A 185 9.12 0.04 26.22
CA GLU A 185 7.85 0.74 26.46
C GLU A 185 8.01 2.28 26.56
N ASN A 186 9.09 2.75 27.18
CA ASN A 186 9.33 4.17 27.39
C ASN A 186 10.19 4.83 26.29
N LEU A 187 10.42 4.16 25.16
CA LEU A 187 11.32 4.63 24.09
C LEU A 187 11.04 6.09 23.67
N PHE A 188 9.77 6.47 23.53
CA PHE A 188 9.35 7.79 23.09
C PHE A 188 8.71 8.64 24.20
N LYS A 189 8.86 8.25 25.46
CA LYS A 189 8.21 8.88 26.62
C LYS A 189 8.41 10.40 26.70
N TYR A 190 9.59 10.88 26.34
CA TYR A 190 9.98 12.29 26.47
C TYR A 190 9.77 13.10 25.20
N ASN A 191 9.44 12.44 24.07
CA ASN A 191 9.33 13.06 22.75
C ASN A 191 7.88 13.52 22.48
N VAL A 192 7.35 14.35 23.35
CA VAL A 192 5.93 14.78 23.34
C VAL A 192 5.55 15.63 22.12
N LYS A 193 6.55 16.19 21.40
CA LYS A 193 6.36 16.96 20.15
C LYS A 193 6.31 16.09 18.90
N ALA A 194 6.58 14.81 19.02
CA ALA A 194 6.63 13.92 17.87
C ALA A 194 5.27 13.80 17.18
N THR A 195 5.27 13.98 15.87
CA THR A 195 4.08 13.92 15.02
C THR A 195 4.10 12.77 14.04
N ASP A 196 5.30 12.30 13.62
CA ASP A 196 5.46 11.29 12.60
C ASP A 196 6.17 10.04 13.13
N PHE A 197 5.41 8.95 13.20
CA PHE A 197 5.86 7.61 13.56
C PHE A 197 5.69 6.61 12.41
N SER A 198 5.58 7.09 11.17
CA SER A 198 5.37 6.20 10.02
C SER A 198 6.52 5.21 9.85
N SER A 199 6.20 3.96 9.60
CA SER A 199 7.15 2.85 9.33
C SER A 199 8.20 2.60 10.43
N VAL A 200 8.04 3.15 11.65
CA VAL A 200 9.08 3.09 12.71
C VAL A 200 9.55 1.67 12.97
N PHE A 201 8.62 0.70 13.03
CA PHE A 201 8.90 -0.69 13.37
C PHE A 201 8.59 -1.65 12.22
N LYS A 202 8.49 -1.14 10.98
CA LYS A 202 8.21 -1.98 9.83
C LYS A 202 9.26 -3.06 9.64
N ARG A 203 8.82 -4.29 9.37
CA ARG A 203 9.69 -5.47 9.14
C ARG A 203 10.57 -5.87 10.32
N LEU A 204 10.12 -5.64 11.57
CA LEU A 204 10.74 -6.22 12.76
C LEU A 204 10.21 -7.65 12.97
N GLY A 205 10.73 -8.60 12.20
CA GLY A 205 10.16 -9.96 12.14
C GLY A 205 10.25 -10.77 13.43
N LYS A 206 11.13 -10.41 14.38
CA LYS A 206 11.33 -11.14 15.64
C LYS A 206 10.48 -10.62 16.81
N ILE A 207 9.90 -9.41 16.70
CA ILE A 207 9.05 -8.90 17.78
C ILE A 207 7.76 -9.71 17.86
N THR A 208 7.36 -10.08 19.06
CA THR A 208 6.12 -10.83 19.32
C THR A 208 5.05 -10.00 20.02
N ASN A 209 5.46 -8.92 20.70
CA ASN A 209 4.59 -8.07 21.49
C ASN A 209 4.80 -6.59 21.17
N ILE A 210 3.74 -5.80 21.30
CA ILE A 210 3.76 -4.35 21.26
C ILE A 210 3.49 -3.84 22.68
N PRO A 211 4.35 -2.97 23.28
CA PRO A 211 4.07 -2.40 24.59
C PRO A 211 2.82 -1.52 24.56
N GLU A 212 1.92 -1.70 25.54
CA GLU A 212 0.63 -1.00 25.57
C GLU A 212 0.76 0.52 25.68
N ASN A 213 1.73 1.02 26.45
CA ASN A 213 1.94 2.44 26.70
C ASN A 213 2.97 3.09 25.77
N LEU A 214 3.38 2.41 24.69
CA LEU A 214 4.46 2.85 23.79
C LEU A 214 4.29 4.30 23.31
N PHE A 215 3.06 4.70 22.95
CA PHE A 215 2.74 6.04 22.45
C PHE A 215 1.93 6.90 23.43
N LYS A 216 1.87 6.51 24.70
CA LYS A 216 1.05 7.18 25.74
C LYS A 216 1.32 8.68 25.86
N HIS A 217 2.56 9.09 25.69
CA HIS A 217 2.99 10.48 25.87
C HIS A 217 3.04 11.29 24.56
N ASN A 218 2.87 10.65 23.41
CA ASN A 218 2.99 11.26 22.09
C ASN A 218 1.63 11.78 21.60
N VAL A 219 1.00 12.63 22.40
CA VAL A 219 -0.38 13.13 22.16
C VAL A 219 -0.52 13.97 20.88
N ASN A 220 0.60 14.47 20.35
CA ASN A 220 0.66 15.23 19.09
C ASN A 220 0.87 14.37 17.85
N ALA A 221 1.00 13.05 18.02
CA ALA A 221 1.20 12.14 16.88
C ALA A 221 0.01 12.16 15.93
N THR A 222 0.29 12.36 14.66
CA THR A 222 -0.72 12.41 13.58
C THR A 222 -0.59 11.26 12.60
N ASN A 223 0.61 10.69 12.46
CA ASN A 223 0.94 9.72 11.43
C ASN A 223 1.48 8.40 12.02
N PHE A 224 0.70 7.32 11.89
CA PHE A 224 1.04 5.95 12.26
C PHE A 224 1.01 5.01 11.05
N ARG A 225 1.12 5.55 9.85
CA ARG A 225 1.12 4.78 8.61
C ARG A 225 2.22 3.73 8.63
N ILE A 226 1.90 2.46 8.25
CA ILE A 226 2.86 1.37 8.05
C ILE A 226 3.66 1.02 9.33
N ILE A 227 3.23 1.48 10.52
CA ILE A 227 4.05 1.48 11.74
C ILE A 227 4.58 0.10 12.15
N PHE A 228 3.77 -0.95 12.02
CA PHE A 228 4.12 -2.35 12.32
C PHE A 228 4.00 -3.27 11.12
N ALA A 229 3.95 -2.72 9.89
CA ALA A 229 3.78 -3.56 8.71
C ALA A 229 4.90 -4.61 8.58
N ASP A 230 4.54 -5.79 8.08
CA ASP A 230 5.43 -6.94 7.92
C ASP A 230 6.07 -7.44 9.24
N CYS A 231 5.45 -7.17 10.39
CA CYS A 231 5.86 -7.73 11.70
C CYS A 231 5.12 -9.06 11.94
N GLU A 232 5.54 -10.11 11.26
CA GLU A 232 4.84 -11.41 11.22
C GLU A 232 4.79 -12.12 12.60
N GLY A 233 5.71 -11.79 13.52
CA GLY A 233 5.79 -12.38 14.87
C GLY A 233 4.75 -11.82 15.85
N ILE A 234 4.14 -10.65 15.58
CA ILE A 234 3.15 -10.07 16.47
C ILE A 234 1.88 -10.91 16.47
N THR A 235 1.44 -11.34 17.66
CA THR A 235 0.24 -12.16 17.83
C THR A 235 -0.95 -11.39 18.39
N ASN A 236 -0.70 -10.25 19.06
CA ASN A 236 -1.71 -9.46 19.75
C ASN A 236 -1.47 -7.97 19.59
N ILE A 237 -2.55 -7.19 19.48
CA ILE A 237 -2.53 -5.72 19.49
C ILE A 237 -3.08 -5.26 20.84
N PRO A 238 -2.34 -4.45 21.63
CA PRO A 238 -2.87 -3.91 22.88
C PRO A 238 -4.05 -2.97 22.64
N GLU A 239 -5.12 -3.10 23.42
CA GLU A 239 -6.35 -2.31 23.24
C GLU A 239 -6.12 -0.79 23.40
N ASN A 240 -5.24 -0.39 24.32
CA ASN A 240 -4.98 1.02 24.61
C ASN A 240 -3.79 1.60 23.81
N LEU A 241 -3.26 0.89 22.82
CA LEU A 241 -2.05 1.29 22.06
C LEU A 241 -2.13 2.73 21.55
N PHE A 242 -3.27 3.15 20.99
CA PHE A 242 -3.46 4.49 20.41
C PHE A 242 -4.41 5.36 21.24
N LYS A 243 -4.73 4.97 22.48
CA LYS A 243 -5.73 5.65 23.33
C LYS A 243 -5.48 7.15 23.53
N TYR A 244 -4.23 7.55 23.61
CA TYR A 244 -3.84 8.93 23.90
C TYR A 244 -3.52 9.76 22.66
N ASN A 245 -3.47 9.13 21.48
CA ASN A 245 -3.08 9.77 20.22
C ASN A 245 -4.32 10.34 19.50
N VAL A 246 -5.05 11.21 20.17
CA VAL A 246 -6.34 11.76 19.70
C VAL A 246 -6.24 12.58 18.42
N ASN A 247 -5.03 13.05 18.08
CA ASN A 247 -4.75 13.82 16.87
C ASN A 247 -4.36 12.95 15.66
N ALA A 248 -4.30 11.62 15.84
CA ALA A 248 -3.93 10.73 14.77
C ALA A 248 -4.94 10.77 13.61
N THR A 249 -4.41 10.94 12.39
CA THR A 249 -5.21 11.04 11.16
C THR A 249 -4.98 9.88 10.20
N ASP A 250 -3.80 9.24 10.25
CA ASP A 250 -3.41 8.19 9.30
C ASP A 250 -2.95 6.92 10.00
N PHE A 251 -3.70 5.83 9.80
CA PHE A 251 -3.40 4.46 10.24
C PHE A 251 -3.25 3.52 9.04
N SER A 252 -3.05 4.07 7.84
CA SER A 252 -2.96 3.22 6.64
C SER A 252 -1.83 2.21 6.75
N ALA A 253 -2.13 0.96 6.41
CA ALA A 253 -1.21 -0.17 6.47
C ALA A 253 -0.52 -0.37 7.84
N ALA A 254 -1.12 0.13 8.95
CA ALA A 254 -0.48 0.14 10.28
C ALA A 254 -0.04 -1.26 10.74
N PHE A 255 -0.81 -2.30 10.39
CA PHE A 255 -0.55 -3.70 10.71
C PHE A 255 -0.54 -4.58 9.44
N GLU A 256 -0.27 -4.00 8.26
CA GLU A 256 -0.20 -4.77 7.02
C GLU A 256 0.74 -5.98 7.17
N SER A 257 0.32 -7.15 6.67
CA SER A 257 1.11 -8.38 6.68
C SER A 257 1.53 -8.89 8.08
N CYS A 258 0.88 -8.43 9.15
CA CYS A 258 1.07 -9.00 10.49
C CYS A 258 0.30 -10.33 10.60
N ARG A 259 0.84 -11.39 10.00
CA ARG A 259 0.16 -12.68 9.82
C ARG A 259 -0.12 -13.42 11.13
N GLY A 260 0.62 -13.11 12.20
CA GLY A 260 0.45 -13.71 13.53
C GLY A 260 -0.75 -13.18 14.31
N ILE A 261 -1.29 -12.01 13.94
CA ILE A 261 -2.43 -11.40 14.64
C ILE A 261 -3.69 -12.23 14.40
N THR A 262 -4.34 -12.66 15.50
CA THR A 262 -5.55 -13.50 15.45
C THR A 262 -6.84 -12.74 15.76
N SER A 263 -6.74 -11.60 16.43
CA SER A 263 -7.89 -10.76 16.81
C SER A 263 -7.53 -9.27 16.82
N ILE A 264 -8.53 -8.42 16.65
CA ILE A 264 -8.43 -6.96 16.74
C ILE A 264 -9.20 -6.50 17.99
N PRO A 265 -8.61 -5.69 18.89
CA PRO A 265 -9.36 -5.13 20.02
C PRO A 265 -10.48 -4.19 19.53
N GLU A 266 -11.69 -4.33 20.09
CA GLU A 266 -12.86 -3.56 19.65
C GLU A 266 -12.68 -2.04 19.81
N ASN A 267 -11.98 -1.59 20.88
CA ASN A 267 -11.78 -0.18 21.18
C ASN A 267 -10.44 0.38 20.66
N LEU A 268 -9.72 -0.35 19.80
CA LEU A 268 -8.37 0.03 19.32
C LEU A 268 -8.32 1.48 18.82
N PHE A 269 -9.33 1.92 18.04
CA PHE A 269 -9.39 3.26 17.46
C PHE A 269 -10.44 4.18 18.11
N LYS A 270 -10.98 3.80 19.28
CA LYS A 270 -12.08 4.51 19.94
C LYS A 270 -11.83 6.01 20.14
N ASN A 271 -10.60 6.38 20.48
CA ASN A 271 -10.24 7.77 20.81
C ASN A 271 -9.66 8.54 19.61
N ASN A 272 -9.42 7.88 18.48
CA ASN A 272 -8.80 8.48 17.30
C ASN A 272 -9.88 9.06 16.37
N VAL A 273 -10.70 9.97 16.90
CA VAL A 273 -11.87 10.52 16.21
C VAL A 273 -11.53 11.36 14.97
N ASN A 274 -10.28 11.82 14.88
CA ASN A 274 -9.76 12.59 13.76
C ASN A 274 -9.19 11.72 12.62
N ALA A 275 -9.19 10.39 12.80
CA ALA A 275 -8.66 9.49 11.79
C ALA A 275 -9.49 9.55 10.50
N THR A 276 -8.78 9.75 9.39
CA THR A 276 -9.38 9.84 8.05
C THR A 276 -9.00 8.67 7.16
N ASN A 277 -7.88 7.99 7.46
CA ASN A 277 -7.32 6.97 6.58
C ASN A 277 -7.04 5.66 7.33
N PHE A 278 -7.79 4.61 6.95
CA PHE A 278 -7.61 3.23 7.41
C PHE A 278 -7.26 2.28 6.25
N GLY A 279 -6.85 2.82 5.11
CA GLY A 279 -6.51 2.02 3.93
C GLY A 279 -5.43 0.99 4.24
N GLY A 280 -5.67 -0.29 3.96
CA GLY A 280 -4.72 -1.37 4.18
C GLY A 280 -4.37 -1.68 5.64
N THR A 281 -5.04 -1.08 6.64
CA THR A 281 -4.66 -1.18 8.06
C THR A 281 -4.38 -2.61 8.52
N PHE A 282 -5.19 -3.58 8.09
CA PHE A 282 -5.04 -5.01 8.41
C PHE A 282 -4.83 -5.86 7.15
N SER A 283 -4.43 -5.25 6.05
CA SER A 283 -4.15 -5.96 4.79
C SER A 283 -3.22 -7.15 5.04
N ARG A 284 -3.55 -8.32 4.46
CA ARG A 284 -2.76 -9.55 4.56
C ARG A 284 -2.54 -10.10 5.98
N CYS A 285 -3.38 -9.71 6.94
CA CYS A 285 -3.39 -10.32 8.27
C CYS A 285 -4.14 -11.66 8.22
N GLY A 286 -3.50 -12.69 7.65
CA GLY A 286 -4.13 -13.99 7.38
C GLY A 286 -4.56 -14.76 8.62
N GLY A 287 -4.03 -14.45 9.81
CA GLY A 287 -4.40 -15.06 11.09
C GLY A 287 -5.71 -14.53 11.69
N LEU A 288 -6.23 -13.38 11.21
CA LEU A 288 -7.48 -12.80 11.71
C LEU A 288 -8.67 -13.71 11.39
N THR A 289 -9.49 -14.02 12.40
CA THR A 289 -10.68 -14.87 12.26
C THR A 289 -12.00 -14.09 12.29
N SER A 290 -11.99 -12.87 12.84
CA SER A 290 -13.18 -12.02 12.98
C SER A 290 -12.83 -10.55 12.96
N ILE A 291 -13.84 -9.71 12.67
CA ILE A 291 -13.76 -8.24 12.74
C ILE A 291 -14.70 -7.79 13.87
N PRO A 292 -14.24 -6.96 14.83
CA PRO A 292 -15.12 -6.39 15.85
C PRO A 292 -16.16 -5.44 15.25
N GLU A 293 -17.42 -5.54 15.68
CA GLU A 293 -18.51 -4.75 15.10
C GLU A 293 -18.33 -3.24 15.29
N ASN A 294 -17.82 -2.81 16.45
CA ASN A 294 -17.67 -1.39 16.76
C ASN A 294 -16.26 -0.84 16.45
N LEU A 295 -15.42 -1.58 15.69
CA LEU A 295 -14.03 -1.21 15.42
C LEU A 295 -13.87 0.24 14.94
N PHE A 296 -14.73 0.69 14.02
CA PHE A 296 -14.68 2.04 13.44
C PHE A 296 -15.81 2.97 13.90
N LYS A 297 -16.52 2.59 14.95
CA LYS A 297 -17.73 3.30 15.43
C LYS A 297 -17.51 4.79 15.70
N TYR A 298 -16.35 5.16 16.20
CA TYR A 298 -16.04 6.53 16.63
C TYR A 298 -15.27 7.34 15.56
N ASN A 299 -14.84 6.69 14.48
CA ASN A 299 -14.03 7.30 13.43
C ASN A 299 -14.89 7.89 12.31
N VAL A 300 -15.78 8.82 12.70
CA VAL A 300 -16.81 9.40 11.81
C VAL A 300 -16.22 10.22 10.66
N ASN A 301 -14.96 10.66 10.78
CA ASN A 301 -14.24 11.42 9.78
C ASN A 301 -13.51 10.53 8.74
N ALA A 302 -13.54 9.21 8.93
CA ALA A 302 -12.87 8.30 8.02
C ALA A 302 -13.45 8.36 6.61
N THR A 303 -12.55 8.54 5.64
CA THR A 303 -12.90 8.65 4.20
C THR A 303 -12.40 7.46 3.39
N ASN A 304 -11.31 6.82 3.83
CA ASN A 304 -10.65 5.74 3.09
C ASN A 304 -10.62 4.44 3.90
N PHE A 305 -11.28 3.39 3.37
CA PHE A 305 -11.24 2.03 3.85
C PHE A 305 -10.72 1.05 2.78
N GLY A 306 -10.08 1.57 1.73
CA GLY A 306 -9.54 0.72 0.67
C GLY A 306 -8.54 -0.30 1.20
N SER A 307 -8.63 -1.54 0.75
CA SER A 307 -7.74 -2.66 1.15
C SER A 307 -7.67 -2.93 2.66
N THR A 308 -8.59 -2.38 3.50
CA THR A 308 -8.49 -2.48 4.98
C THR A 308 -8.33 -3.91 5.46
N PHE A 309 -9.03 -4.87 4.85
CA PHE A 309 -8.95 -6.31 5.15
C PHE A 309 -8.53 -7.14 3.93
N TYR A 310 -7.83 -6.54 2.98
CA TYR A 310 -7.31 -7.24 1.80
C TYR A 310 -6.59 -8.53 2.17
N SER A 311 -6.96 -9.64 1.55
CA SER A 311 -6.35 -10.97 1.77
C SER A 311 -6.32 -11.44 3.25
N CYS A 312 -7.29 -11.03 4.07
CA CYS A 312 -7.50 -11.58 5.40
C CYS A 312 -8.28 -12.91 5.29
N MET A 313 -7.58 -13.96 4.90
CA MET A 313 -8.17 -15.24 4.49
C MET A 313 -8.91 -15.98 5.61
N GLY A 314 -8.58 -15.71 6.89
CA GLY A 314 -9.19 -16.35 8.06
C GLY A 314 -10.52 -15.75 8.49
N ILE A 315 -10.88 -14.55 8.02
CA ILE A 315 -12.15 -13.89 8.38
C ILE A 315 -13.31 -14.66 7.75
N THR A 316 -14.30 -15.02 8.58
CA THR A 316 -15.46 -15.82 8.15
C THR A 316 -16.77 -15.02 7.98
N SER A 317 -16.84 -13.83 8.57
CA SER A 317 -18.04 -12.97 8.51
C SER A 317 -17.67 -11.48 8.59
N ILE A 318 -18.55 -10.64 8.04
CA ILE A 318 -18.47 -9.18 8.14
C ILE A 318 -19.58 -8.71 9.08
N PRO A 319 -19.30 -7.93 10.14
CA PRO A 319 -20.35 -7.37 11.00
C PRO A 319 -21.22 -6.37 10.25
N GLU A 320 -22.55 -6.42 10.43
CA GLU A 320 -23.50 -5.57 9.69
C GLU A 320 -23.28 -4.07 9.96
N ASN A 321 -22.95 -3.69 11.19
CA ASN A 321 -22.78 -2.29 11.58
C ASN A 321 -21.33 -1.79 11.48
N LEU A 322 -20.42 -2.56 10.87
CA LEU A 322 -18.96 -2.23 10.81
C LEU A 322 -18.70 -0.79 10.34
N PHE A 323 -19.40 -0.34 9.29
CA PHE A 323 -19.22 0.99 8.71
C PHE A 323 -20.39 1.94 8.94
N LYS A 324 -21.31 1.60 9.86
CA LYS A 324 -22.54 2.35 10.10
C LYS A 324 -22.34 3.84 10.37
N ASN A 325 -21.28 4.20 11.10
CA ASN A 325 -21.01 5.57 11.52
C ASN A 325 -20.04 6.32 10.59
N ASN A 326 -19.44 5.64 9.61
CA ASN A 326 -18.42 6.21 8.73
C ASN A 326 -19.08 6.87 7.50
N VAL A 327 -19.95 7.84 7.75
CA VAL A 327 -20.79 8.51 6.73
C VAL A 327 -19.99 9.32 5.71
N ASN A 328 -18.71 9.55 5.99
CA ASN A 328 -17.79 10.27 5.11
C ASN A 328 -16.96 9.35 4.20
N ALA A 329 -17.13 8.03 4.32
CA ALA A 329 -16.41 7.09 3.46
C ALA A 329 -16.69 7.35 1.98
N THR A 330 -15.62 7.40 1.17
CA THR A 330 -15.67 7.61 -0.28
C THR A 330 -15.22 6.40 -1.09
N SER A 331 -14.42 5.51 -0.50
CA SER A 331 -13.87 4.33 -1.18
C SER A 331 -13.81 3.12 -0.27
N PHE A 332 -14.25 1.97 -0.81
CA PHE A 332 -14.04 0.62 -0.29
C PHE A 332 -13.25 -0.24 -1.30
N TYR A 333 -12.43 0.41 -2.13
CA TYR A 333 -11.54 -0.24 -3.10
C TYR A 333 -10.79 -1.42 -2.47
N LEU A 334 -10.96 -2.65 -3.00
CA LEU A 334 -10.31 -3.89 -2.52
C LEU A 334 -10.51 -4.18 -1.01
N ALA A 335 -11.54 -3.61 -0.35
CA ALA A 335 -11.63 -3.62 1.12
C ALA A 335 -11.64 -5.03 1.72
N PHE A 336 -12.23 -6.01 1.03
CA PHE A 336 -12.30 -7.42 1.41
C PHE A 336 -11.77 -8.37 0.34
N GLU A 337 -11.03 -7.85 -0.67
CA GLU A 337 -10.46 -8.71 -1.72
C GLU A 337 -9.68 -9.87 -1.10
N GLY A 338 -9.89 -11.09 -1.63
CA GLY A 338 -9.18 -12.27 -1.19
C GLY A 338 -9.57 -12.81 0.20
N CYS A 339 -10.64 -12.27 0.82
CA CYS A 339 -11.20 -12.82 2.07
C CYS A 339 -12.00 -14.09 1.76
N ILE A 340 -11.31 -15.17 1.45
CA ILE A 340 -11.91 -16.43 0.95
C ILE A 340 -12.81 -17.14 1.95
N GLY A 341 -12.67 -16.84 3.25
CA GLY A 341 -13.47 -17.43 4.33
C GLY A 341 -14.83 -16.79 4.53
N ILE A 342 -15.08 -15.58 3.99
CA ILE A 342 -16.37 -14.89 4.11
C ILE A 342 -17.43 -15.64 3.30
N THR A 343 -18.56 -15.99 3.97
CA THR A 343 -19.64 -16.78 3.36
C THR A 343 -20.86 -15.96 2.98
N SER A 344 -21.03 -14.76 3.55
CA SER A 344 -22.18 -13.87 3.30
C SER A 344 -21.80 -12.41 3.44
N ILE A 345 -22.53 -11.53 2.75
CA ILE A 345 -22.43 -10.07 2.84
C ILE A 345 -23.67 -9.56 3.59
N PRO A 346 -23.53 -8.75 4.67
CA PRO A 346 -24.70 -8.15 5.33
C PRO A 346 -25.40 -7.14 4.41
N GLU A 347 -26.74 -7.17 4.36
CA GLU A 347 -27.52 -6.33 3.45
C GLU A 347 -27.33 -4.83 3.71
N ASN A 348 -27.20 -4.41 4.98
CA ASN A 348 -27.08 -3.00 5.35
C ASN A 348 -25.61 -2.54 5.53
N LEU A 349 -24.62 -3.35 5.10
CA LEU A 349 -23.21 -3.07 5.31
C LEU A 349 -22.81 -1.64 4.91
N PHE A 350 -23.28 -1.16 3.75
CA PHE A 350 -22.94 0.16 3.18
C PHE A 350 -24.10 1.17 3.24
N LYS A 351 -25.18 0.87 3.99
CA LYS A 351 -26.41 1.69 4.01
C LYS A 351 -26.17 3.18 4.30
N ASN A 352 -25.24 3.49 5.19
CA ASN A 352 -24.98 4.87 5.63
C ASN A 352 -23.85 5.54 4.88
N ASN A 353 -23.11 4.83 4.03
CA ASN A 353 -21.92 5.33 3.34
C ASN A 353 -22.30 5.95 1.99
N VAL A 354 -23.20 6.95 2.02
CA VAL A 354 -23.83 7.53 0.82
C VAL A 354 -22.87 8.34 -0.07
N LYS A 355 -21.66 8.65 0.42
CA LYS A 355 -20.64 9.39 -0.33
C LYS A 355 -19.71 8.49 -1.16
N VAL A 356 -19.87 7.17 -1.05
CA VAL A 356 -19.01 6.22 -1.78
C VAL A 356 -19.17 6.41 -3.28
N THR A 357 -18.03 6.49 -3.96
CA THR A 357 -17.92 6.56 -5.42
C THR A 357 -17.26 5.33 -6.04
N ASP A 358 -16.56 4.52 -5.22
CA ASP A 358 -15.73 3.42 -5.69
C ASP A 358 -15.88 2.16 -4.83
N PHE A 359 -16.41 1.08 -5.45
CA PHE A 359 -16.48 -0.28 -4.92
C PHE A 359 -15.60 -1.26 -5.71
N SER A 360 -14.65 -0.75 -6.51
CA SER A 360 -13.83 -1.66 -7.32
C SER A 360 -13.09 -2.70 -6.47
N GLY A 361 -13.19 -3.96 -6.89
CA GLY A 361 -12.56 -5.10 -6.23
C GLY A 361 -13.00 -5.36 -4.78
N THR A 362 -14.06 -4.70 -4.29
CA THR A 362 -14.43 -4.76 -2.85
C THR A 362 -14.55 -6.19 -2.33
N PHE A 363 -15.09 -7.12 -3.11
CA PHE A 363 -15.25 -8.54 -2.78
C PHE A 363 -14.55 -9.46 -3.79
N ASP A 364 -13.61 -8.94 -4.58
CA ASP A 364 -12.85 -9.75 -5.53
C ASP A 364 -12.22 -10.96 -4.83
N ASN A 365 -12.29 -12.12 -5.49
CA ASN A 365 -11.74 -13.38 -4.97
C ASN A 365 -12.29 -13.83 -3.60
N CYS A 366 -13.50 -13.35 -3.21
CA CYS A 366 -14.21 -13.83 -2.01
C CYS A 366 -14.96 -15.11 -2.35
N ARG A 367 -14.25 -16.22 -2.49
CA ARG A 367 -14.77 -17.50 -3.02
C ARG A 367 -15.83 -18.15 -2.16
N GLY A 368 -15.90 -17.82 -0.87
CA GLY A 368 -16.87 -18.37 0.07
C GLY A 368 -18.26 -17.75 -0.02
N ILE A 369 -18.40 -16.55 -0.62
CA ILE A 369 -19.68 -15.85 -0.75
C ILE A 369 -20.60 -16.64 -1.69
N THR A 370 -21.80 -16.95 -1.20
CA THR A 370 -22.79 -17.75 -1.95
C THR A 370 -23.93 -16.93 -2.54
N SER A 371 -24.19 -15.73 -2.02
CA SER A 371 -25.27 -14.84 -2.47
C SER A 371 -24.91 -13.37 -2.29
N ILE A 372 -25.52 -12.51 -3.11
CA ILE A 372 -25.43 -11.05 -3.02
C ILE A 372 -26.75 -10.52 -2.50
N PRO A 373 -26.79 -9.70 -1.43
CA PRO A 373 -28.03 -9.07 -0.96
C PRO A 373 -28.59 -8.08 -2.00
N GLU A 374 -29.90 -8.10 -2.22
CA GLU A 374 -30.55 -7.30 -3.26
C GLU A 374 -30.38 -5.78 -3.05
N ASN A 375 -30.41 -5.31 -1.81
CA ASN A 375 -30.31 -3.89 -1.47
C ASN A 375 -28.90 -3.45 -1.08
N LEU A 376 -27.87 -4.26 -1.35
CA LEU A 376 -26.47 -3.99 -0.91
C LEU A 376 -26.00 -2.58 -1.26
N PHE A 377 -26.29 -2.11 -2.49
CA PHE A 377 -25.83 -0.81 -3.00
C PHE A 377 -26.96 0.24 -3.11
N LYS A 378 -28.14 -0.04 -2.55
CA LYS A 378 -29.34 0.79 -2.68
C LYS A 378 -29.14 2.26 -2.32
N TYR A 379 -28.36 2.54 -1.30
CA TYR A 379 -28.15 3.89 -0.78
C TYR A 379 -26.91 4.59 -1.34
N ASN A 380 -26.07 3.87 -2.10
CA ASN A 380 -24.79 4.36 -2.62
C ASN A 380 -24.97 4.93 -4.04
N VAL A 381 -25.86 5.92 -4.17
CA VAL A 381 -26.29 6.49 -5.47
C VAL A 381 -25.17 7.24 -6.24
N ASN A 382 -24.08 7.59 -5.55
CA ASN A 382 -22.95 8.31 -6.13
C ASN A 382 -21.88 7.39 -6.74
N VAL A 383 -22.05 6.07 -6.66
CA VAL A 383 -21.05 5.13 -7.19
C VAL A 383 -20.93 5.25 -8.69
N THR A 384 -19.68 5.38 -9.13
CA THR A 384 -19.29 5.43 -10.54
C THR A 384 -18.55 4.18 -10.98
N ASN A 385 -17.93 3.44 -10.03
CA ASN A 385 -17.01 2.35 -10.34
C ASN A 385 -17.36 1.05 -9.60
N PHE A 386 -17.72 0.00 -10.38
CA PHE A 386 -17.94 -1.36 -9.94
C PHE A 386 -16.94 -2.36 -10.56
N TYR A 387 -15.78 -1.87 -11.02
CA TYR A 387 -14.73 -2.71 -11.60
C TYR A 387 -14.39 -3.89 -10.66
N SER A 388 -14.41 -5.13 -11.18
CA SER A 388 -14.07 -6.36 -10.44
C SER A 388 -14.75 -6.53 -9.07
N THR A 389 -15.88 -5.87 -8.79
CA THR A 389 -16.50 -5.87 -7.43
C THR A 389 -16.73 -7.27 -6.88
N PHE A 390 -17.09 -8.24 -7.72
CA PHE A 390 -17.34 -9.65 -7.38
C PHE A 390 -16.50 -10.60 -8.26
N ASP A 391 -15.41 -10.15 -8.86
CA ASP A 391 -14.56 -11.03 -9.67
C ASP A 391 -14.15 -12.27 -8.86
N SER A 392 -14.09 -13.41 -9.49
CA SER A 392 -13.66 -14.68 -8.88
C SER A 392 -14.47 -15.14 -7.64
N CYS A 393 -15.67 -14.58 -7.42
CA CYS A 393 -16.61 -15.06 -6.40
C CYS A 393 -17.32 -16.32 -6.90
N ILE A 394 -16.61 -17.42 -6.95
CA ILE A 394 -17.07 -18.68 -7.59
C ILE A 394 -18.30 -19.31 -6.89
N GLY A 395 -18.55 -18.97 -5.62
CA GLY A 395 -19.68 -19.48 -4.83
C GLY A 395 -21.01 -18.82 -5.15
N ILE A 396 -21.02 -17.64 -5.80
CA ILE A 396 -22.26 -16.92 -6.14
C ILE A 396 -23.00 -17.69 -7.22
N THR A 397 -24.30 -18.00 -6.97
CA THR A 397 -25.14 -18.77 -7.88
C THR A 397 -26.16 -17.93 -8.64
N SER A 398 -26.48 -16.73 -8.17
CA SER A 398 -27.45 -15.84 -8.78
C SER A 398 -27.12 -14.36 -8.54
N ILE A 399 -27.57 -13.50 -9.44
CA ILE A 399 -27.47 -12.04 -9.33
C ILE A 399 -28.88 -11.49 -9.03
N PRO A 400 -29.07 -10.67 -7.97
CA PRO A 400 -30.36 -10.03 -7.72
C PRO A 400 -30.74 -9.04 -8.82
N GLU A 401 -32.00 -9.03 -9.25
CA GLU A 401 -32.46 -8.19 -10.38
C GLU A 401 -32.29 -6.69 -10.10
N ASN A 402 -32.53 -6.26 -8.85
CA ASN A 402 -32.50 -4.85 -8.47
C ASN A 402 -31.16 -4.38 -7.92
N LEU A 403 -30.10 -5.20 -8.00
CA LEU A 403 -28.78 -4.94 -7.38
C LEU A 403 -28.23 -3.53 -7.69
N PHE A 404 -28.36 -3.08 -8.95
CA PHE A 404 -27.79 -1.79 -9.41
C PHE A 404 -28.84 -0.73 -9.76
N ASN A 405 -30.12 -0.93 -9.42
CA ASN A 405 -31.21 -0.04 -9.82
C ASN A 405 -31.03 1.42 -9.37
N TYR A 406 -30.36 1.65 -8.25
CA TYR A 406 -30.16 2.97 -7.68
C TYR A 406 -28.81 3.60 -8.07
N ASN A 407 -27.90 2.85 -8.68
CA ASN A 407 -26.54 3.30 -9.01
C ASN A 407 -26.48 3.91 -10.41
N VAL A 408 -27.33 4.91 -10.65
CA VAL A 408 -27.53 5.56 -11.97
C VAL A 408 -26.31 6.33 -12.47
N ASN A 409 -25.32 6.54 -11.63
CA ASN A 409 -24.07 7.21 -11.95
C ASN A 409 -22.94 6.24 -12.35
N ALA A 410 -23.18 4.93 -12.30
CA ALA A 410 -22.19 3.94 -12.70
C ALA A 410 -21.71 4.17 -14.16
N THR A 411 -20.39 4.13 -14.37
CA THR A 411 -19.75 4.30 -15.68
C THR A 411 -19.09 3.01 -16.16
N THR A 412 -18.77 2.10 -15.23
CA THR A 412 -18.13 0.82 -15.57
C THR A 412 -18.63 -0.33 -14.70
N PHE A 413 -18.84 -1.48 -15.35
CA PHE A 413 -19.03 -2.80 -14.76
C PHE A 413 -17.95 -3.78 -15.25
N ASN A 414 -16.82 -3.27 -15.73
CA ASN A 414 -15.75 -4.10 -16.25
C ASN A 414 -15.29 -5.14 -15.20
N ASN A 415 -15.21 -6.42 -15.58
CA ASN A 415 -14.90 -7.57 -14.72
C ASN A 415 -15.84 -7.79 -13.52
N THR A 416 -16.95 -7.07 -13.36
CA THR A 416 -17.76 -7.08 -12.12
C THR A 416 -18.11 -8.49 -11.63
N PHE A 417 -18.45 -9.43 -12.51
CA PHE A 417 -18.76 -10.82 -12.20
C PHE A 417 -17.80 -11.79 -12.92
N ALA A 418 -16.62 -11.34 -13.31
CA ALA A 418 -15.65 -12.19 -13.97
C ALA A 418 -15.38 -13.45 -13.13
N SER A 419 -15.22 -14.59 -13.78
CA SER A 419 -14.93 -15.89 -13.16
C SER A 419 -15.94 -16.36 -12.10
N CYS A 420 -17.15 -15.77 -12.03
CA CYS A 420 -18.24 -16.25 -11.19
C CYS A 420 -18.91 -17.48 -11.82
N GLY A 421 -18.21 -18.61 -11.79
CA GLY A 421 -18.64 -19.83 -12.49
C GLY A 421 -19.95 -20.46 -11.99
N GLY A 422 -20.41 -20.12 -10.78
CA GLY A 422 -21.65 -20.58 -10.18
C GLY A 422 -22.91 -19.88 -10.73
N ILE A 423 -22.78 -18.69 -11.35
CA ILE A 423 -23.92 -17.95 -11.90
C ILE A 423 -24.50 -18.71 -13.10
N THR A 424 -25.81 -19.02 -13.03
CA THR A 424 -26.52 -19.78 -14.08
C THR A 424 -27.41 -18.92 -14.96
N SER A 425 -27.80 -17.71 -14.51
CA SER A 425 -28.66 -16.79 -15.26
C SER A 425 -28.32 -15.34 -14.96
N ILE A 426 -28.62 -14.45 -15.91
CA ILE A 426 -28.48 -13.01 -15.80
C ILE A 426 -29.89 -12.39 -15.78
N PRO A 427 -30.24 -11.54 -14.78
CA PRO A 427 -31.54 -10.85 -14.78
C PRO A 427 -31.66 -9.88 -15.96
N GLU A 428 -32.84 -9.85 -16.63
CA GLU A 428 -33.04 -9.04 -17.84
C GLU A 428 -32.89 -7.53 -17.58
N ASN A 429 -33.33 -7.05 -16.41
CA ASN A 429 -33.31 -5.63 -16.09
C ASN A 429 -32.07 -5.20 -15.26
N LEU A 430 -31.04 -6.06 -15.13
CA LEU A 430 -29.86 -5.84 -14.27
C LEU A 430 -29.23 -4.46 -14.46
N PHE A 431 -29.10 -3.99 -15.72
CA PHE A 431 -28.45 -2.73 -16.06
C PHE A 431 -29.42 -1.66 -16.58
N LYS A 432 -30.73 -1.84 -16.39
CA LYS A 432 -31.79 -0.97 -16.96
C LYS A 432 -31.61 0.52 -16.63
N TYR A 433 -31.20 0.84 -15.42
CA TYR A 433 -31.09 2.23 -14.95
C TYR A 433 -29.66 2.80 -15.04
N ASN A 434 -28.69 1.98 -15.43
CA ASN A 434 -27.27 2.39 -15.50
C ASN A 434 -26.91 2.94 -16.87
N VAL A 435 -27.65 3.97 -17.31
CA VAL A 435 -27.56 4.53 -18.68
C VAL A 435 -26.27 5.28 -19.00
N LYS A 436 -25.47 5.59 -17.98
CA LYS A 436 -24.16 6.27 -18.13
C LYS A 436 -23.00 5.30 -18.37
N VAL A 437 -23.23 4.00 -18.32
CA VAL A 437 -22.17 3.02 -18.49
C VAL A 437 -21.59 3.09 -19.88
N THR A 438 -20.27 3.17 -19.95
CA THR A 438 -19.48 3.14 -21.18
C THR A 438 -18.71 1.82 -21.33
N ASP A 439 -18.47 1.10 -20.22
CA ASP A 439 -17.62 -0.09 -20.23
C ASP A 439 -18.26 -1.28 -19.51
N PHE A 440 -18.56 -2.31 -20.31
CA PHE A 440 -19.01 -3.65 -19.89
C PHE A 440 -17.96 -4.74 -20.20
N GLY A 441 -16.73 -4.35 -20.56
CA GLY A 441 -15.69 -5.33 -20.90
C GLY A 441 -15.54 -6.39 -19.82
N ARG A 442 -15.46 -7.66 -20.21
CA ARG A 442 -15.20 -8.79 -19.31
C ARG A 442 -16.20 -8.98 -18.15
N THR A 443 -17.35 -8.29 -18.14
CA THR A 443 -18.31 -8.32 -17.01
C THR A 443 -18.67 -9.74 -16.58
N PHE A 444 -18.84 -10.67 -17.53
CA PHE A 444 -19.19 -12.08 -17.30
C PHE A 444 -18.15 -13.04 -17.86
N VAL A 445 -16.91 -12.59 -18.09
CA VAL A 445 -15.84 -13.48 -18.59
C VAL A 445 -15.69 -14.69 -17.66
N ARG A 446 -15.58 -15.90 -18.24
CA ARG A 446 -15.45 -17.17 -17.49
C ARG A 446 -16.63 -17.52 -16.58
N CYS A 447 -17.81 -16.94 -16.76
CA CYS A 447 -19.03 -17.39 -16.10
C CYS A 447 -19.55 -18.67 -16.78
N ILE A 448 -18.92 -19.79 -16.47
CA ILE A 448 -19.13 -21.07 -17.16
C ILE A 448 -20.54 -21.65 -16.98
N GLY A 449 -21.29 -21.23 -15.94
CA GLY A 449 -22.65 -21.69 -15.63
C GLY A 449 -23.74 -20.99 -16.45
N ILE A 450 -23.45 -19.84 -17.08
CA ILE A 450 -24.45 -19.08 -17.84
C ILE A 450 -24.85 -19.87 -19.11
N ALA A 451 -26.15 -20.24 -19.18
CA ALA A 451 -26.69 -20.99 -20.31
C ALA A 451 -27.35 -20.12 -21.39
N SER A 452 -27.86 -18.94 -21.03
CA SER A 452 -28.53 -18.00 -21.93
C SER A 452 -28.33 -16.55 -21.50
N ILE A 453 -28.48 -15.61 -22.44
CA ILE A 453 -28.39 -14.16 -22.22
C ILE A 453 -29.79 -13.56 -22.48
N PRO A 454 -30.32 -12.69 -21.60
CA PRO A 454 -31.59 -12.00 -21.87
C PRO A 454 -31.47 -11.05 -23.06
N GLU A 455 -32.51 -11.02 -23.92
CA GLU A 455 -32.46 -10.24 -25.17
C GLU A 455 -32.33 -8.72 -24.92
N ASN A 456 -32.96 -8.19 -23.87
CA ASN A 456 -32.97 -6.76 -23.56
C ASN A 456 -31.90 -6.33 -22.54
N LEU A 457 -30.93 -7.19 -22.23
CA LEU A 457 -29.92 -6.95 -21.19
C LEU A 457 -29.25 -5.56 -21.32
N PHE A 458 -28.89 -5.16 -22.55
CA PHE A 458 -28.19 -3.89 -22.82
C PHE A 458 -29.06 -2.84 -23.53
N LYS A 459 -30.37 -3.03 -23.57
CA LYS A 459 -31.32 -2.18 -24.30
C LYS A 459 -31.19 -0.68 -23.95
N TYR A 460 -30.97 -0.35 -22.69
CA TYR A 460 -30.94 1.00 -22.18
C TYR A 460 -29.53 1.62 -22.09
N ASN A 461 -28.49 0.81 -22.34
CA ASN A 461 -27.09 1.22 -22.21
C ASN A 461 -26.51 1.72 -23.53
N VAL A 462 -27.20 2.71 -24.13
CA VAL A 462 -26.88 3.26 -25.47
C VAL A 462 -25.53 3.96 -25.54
N ASN A 463 -24.96 4.35 -24.40
CA ASN A 463 -23.66 5.00 -24.30
C ASN A 463 -22.49 4.00 -24.21
N ALA A 464 -22.77 2.71 -24.08
CA ALA A 464 -21.73 1.71 -23.96
C ALA A 464 -20.88 1.62 -25.23
N THR A 465 -19.56 1.70 -25.06
CA THR A 465 -18.56 1.63 -26.13
C THR A 465 -17.77 0.33 -26.12
N ASN A 466 -17.67 -0.32 -24.95
CA ASN A 466 -16.85 -1.51 -24.76
C ASN A 466 -17.69 -2.71 -24.27
N PHE A 467 -17.72 -3.78 -25.08
CA PHE A 467 -18.26 -5.11 -24.80
C PHE A 467 -17.20 -6.21 -25.03
N GLY A 468 -15.91 -5.82 -25.05
CA GLY A 468 -14.82 -6.77 -25.29
C GLY A 468 -14.78 -7.86 -24.24
N SER A 469 -14.68 -9.10 -24.69
CA SER A 469 -14.57 -10.31 -23.84
C SER A 469 -15.72 -10.49 -22.83
N ILE A 470 -16.85 -9.81 -22.99
CA ILE A 470 -17.92 -9.77 -21.95
C ILE A 470 -18.45 -11.14 -21.59
N PHE A 471 -18.54 -12.08 -22.56
CA PHE A 471 -18.96 -13.48 -22.37
C PHE A 471 -17.86 -14.47 -22.78
N GLU A 472 -16.62 -14.03 -22.84
CA GLU A 472 -15.48 -14.90 -23.17
C GLU A 472 -15.41 -16.06 -22.15
N TYR A 473 -15.17 -17.29 -22.64
CA TYR A 473 -15.16 -18.52 -21.83
C TYR A 473 -16.50 -18.85 -21.11
N CYS A 474 -17.64 -18.29 -21.52
CA CYS A 474 -18.95 -18.74 -21.04
C CYS A 474 -19.29 -20.09 -21.69
N ARG A 475 -18.66 -21.15 -21.21
CA ARG A 475 -18.74 -22.48 -21.86
C ARG A 475 -20.12 -23.15 -21.75
N GLY A 476 -21.00 -22.69 -20.84
CA GLY A 476 -22.39 -23.16 -20.75
C GLY A 476 -23.33 -22.51 -21.75
N LEU A 477 -22.90 -21.40 -22.42
CA LEU A 477 -23.77 -20.60 -23.29
C LEU A 477 -24.13 -21.37 -24.58
N THR A 478 -25.45 -21.60 -24.79
CA THR A 478 -25.97 -22.35 -25.93
C THR A 478 -26.55 -21.49 -27.04
N SER A 479 -26.96 -20.26 -26.72
CA SER A 479 -27.59 -19.32 -27.66
C SER A 479 -27.23 -17.85 -27.35
N VAL A 480 -27.21 -17.03 -28.41
CA VAL A 480 -27.08 -15.57 -28.33
C VAL A 480 -28.37 -14.96 -28.91
N PRO A 481 -29.04 -13.99 -28.20
CA PRO A 481 -30.22 -13.34 -28.72
C PRO A 481 -29.93 -12.51 -29.99
N GLU A 482 -30.86 -12.50 -30.94
CA GLU A 482 -30.68 -11.79 -32.21
C GLU A 482 -30.53 -10.27 -32.07
N ASN A 483 -31.23 -9.65 -31.09
CA ASN A 483 -31.28 -8.22 -30.88
C ASN A 483 -30.42 -7.74 -29.70
N LEU A 484 -29.53 -8.57 -29.16
CA LEU A 484 -28.73 -8.29 -27.94
C LEU A 484 -28.07 -6.91 -27.97
N PHE A 485 -27.45 -6.52 -29.10
CA PHE A 485 -26.73 -5.25 -29.24
C PHE A 485 -27.44 -4.23 -30.16
N LYS A 486 -28.72 -4.44 -30.45
CA LYS A 486 -29.50 -3.61 -31.39
C LYS A 486 -29.45 -2.12 -31.09
N TYR A 487 -29.43 -1.76 -29.81
CA TYR A 487 -29.50 -0.38 -29.33
C TYR A 487 -28.13 0.23 -28.99
N ASN A 488 -27.05 -0.57 -29.03
CA ASN A 488 -25.71 -0.12 -28.61
C ASN A 488 -24.91 0.42 -29.79
N VAL A 489 -25.46 1.46 -30.45
CA VAL A 489 -24.94 2.01 -31.71
C VAL A 489 -23.59 2.73 -31.56
N ASN A 490 -23.21 3.10 -30.32
CA ASN A 490 -21.94 3.73 -29.99
C ASN A 490 -20.82 2.75 -29.66
N ALA A 491 -21.12 1.44 -29.65
CA ALA A 491 -20.14 0.44 -29.31
C ALA A 491 -19.04 0.36 -30.39
N THR A 492 -17.78 0.30 -29.95
CA THR A 492 -16.59 0.24 -30.81
C THR A 492 -15.73 -1.00 -30.55
N ASN A 493 -15.94 -1.68 -29.42
CA ASN A 493 -15.12 -2.84 -29.07
C ASN A 493 -15.99 -4.06 -28.71
N PHE A 494 -15.86 -5.12 -29.50
CA PHE A 494 -16.43 -6.46 -29.32
C PHE A 494 -15.35 -7.54 -29.48
N TYR A 495 -14.08 -7.21 -29.25
CA TYR A 495 -13.00 -8.19 -29.31
C TYR A 495 -13.30 -9.36 -28.35
N GLY A 496 -13.23 -10.60 -28.85
CA GLY A 496 -13.38 -11.79 -28.02
C GLY A 496 -14.74 -11.92 -27.29
N THR A 497 -15.78 -11.17 -27.67
CA THR A 497 -17.06 -11.07 -26.94
C THR A 497 -17.64 -12.43 -26.55
N PHE A 498 -17.56 -13.43 -27.44
CA PHE A 498 -18.03 -14.80 -27.24
C PHE A 498 -16.90 -15.83 -27.47
N GLU A 499 -15.64 -15.42 -27.40
CA GLU A 499 -14.50 -16.34 -27.55
C GLU A 499 -14.62 -17.50 -26.57
N GLU A 500 -14.33 -18.74 -27.00
CA GLU A 500 -14.41 -19.94 -26.14
C GLU A 500 -15.83 -20.33 -25.65
N CYS A 501 -16.92 -19.77 -26.23
CA CYS A 501 -18.27 -20.24 -25.96
C CYS A 501 -18.54 -21.56 -26.74
N ARG A 502 -17.93 -22.64 -26.25
CA ARG A 502 -17.85 -23.91 -26.99
C ARG A 502 -19.18 -24.64 -27.18
N GLU A 503 -20.18 -24.35 -26.34
CA GLU A 503 -21.52 -24.99 -26.45
C GLU A 503 -22.51 -24.20 -27.31
N LEU A 504 -22.10 -23.08 -27.91
CA LEU A 504 -22.95 -22.26 -28.76
C LEU A 504 -23.38 -23.03 -30.01
N LEU A 505 -24.70 -23.18 -30.23
CA LEU A 505 -25.26 -24.00 -31.28
C LEU A 505 -25.39 -23.26 -32.62
N TYR A 506 -25.65 -21.96 -32.58
CA TYR A 506 -25.85 -21.12 -33.76
C TYR A 506 -25.49 -19.66 -33.42
N ILE A 507 -24.90 -18.94 -34.36
CA ILE A 507 -24.54 -17.52 -34.26
C ILE A 507 -25.56 -16.73 -35.09
N PRO A 508 -26.36 -15.82 -34.50
CA PRO A 508 -27.38 -15.08 -35.21
C PRO A 508 -26.82 -14.23 -36.35
N ASN A 509 -27.44 -14.29 -37.53
CA ASN A 509 -27.03 -13.50 -38.67
C ASN A 509 -27.08 -12.00 -38.40
N THR A 510 -28.04 -11.53 -37.57
CA THR A 510 -28.15 -10.13 -37.11
C THR A 510 -26.90 -9.65 -36.40
N ILE A 511 -26.31 -10.50 -35.53
CA ILE A 511 -25.06 -10.20 -34.83
C ILE A 511 -23.86 -10.22 -35.80
N ILE A 512 -23.81 -11.16 -36.73
CA ILE A 512 -22.74 -11.22 -37.75
C ILE A 512 -22.76 -9.94 -38.61
N GLU A 513 -23.92 -9.55 -39.11
CA GLU A 513 -24.07 -8.34 -39.93
C GLU A 513 -23.78 -7.05 -39.13
N TYR A 514 -24.17 -7.02 -37.87
CA TYR A 514 -23.79 -5.93 -36.97
C TYR A 514 -22.25 -5.81 -36.85
N ALA A 515 -21.57 -6.92 -36.60
CA ALA A 515 -20.11 -6.97 -36.46
C ALA A 515 -19.37 -6.60 -37.78
N LYS A 516 -19.89 -7.00 -38.95
CA LYS A 516 -19.34 -6.60 -40.27
C LYS A 516 -19.39 -5.07 -40.44
N ARG A 517 -20.57 -4.47 -40.24
CA ARG A 517 -20.76 -3.01 -40.32
C ARG A 517 -19.88 -2.24 -39.34
N LEU A 518 -19.69 -2.79 -38.14
CA LEU A 518 -18.80 -2.19 -37.14
C LEU A 518 -17.34 -2.21 -37.58
N LYS A 519 -16.89 -3.35 -38.17
CA LYS A 519 -15.53 -3.50 -38.72
C LYS A 519 -15.24 -2.49 -39.83
N GLU A 520 -16.22 -2.25 -40.72
CA GLU A 520 -16.12 -1.25 -41.81
C GLU A 520 -15.94 0.16 -41.25
N LYS A 521 -16.52 0.45 -40.07
CA LYS A 521 -16.38 1.73 -39.35
C LYS A 521 -15.11 1.80 -38.47
N GLY A 522 -14.20 0.83 -38.56
CA GLY A 522 -12.95 0.80 -37.78
C GLY A 522 -13.09 0.22 -36.37
N GLY A 523 -14.24 -0.36 -36.00
CA GLY A 523 -14.45 -1.00 -34.72
C GLY A 523 -13.69 -2.35 -34.59
N ASN A 524 -13.48 -2.76 -33.36
CA ASN A 524 -12.76 -3.99 -33.03
C ASN A 524 -13.73 -5.16 -32.80
N VAL A 525 -13.73 -6.13 -33.71
CA VAL A 525 -14.54 -7.34 -33.69
C VAL A 525 -13.67 -8.61 -33.84
N GLY A 526 -12.37 -8.48 -33.63
CA GLY A 526 -11.42 -9.60 -33.73
C GLY A 526 -11.76 -10.71 -32.75
N ALA A 527 -11.58 -11.97 -33.16
CA ALA A 527 -11.80 -13.15 -32.31
C ALA A 527 -13.20 -13.23 -31.66
N MET A 528 -14.21 -12.47 -32.15
CA MET A 528 -15.52 -12.33 -31.51
C MET A 528 -16.17 -13.68 -31.20
N PHE A 529 -15.98 -14.70 -32.04
CA PHE A 529 -16.52 -16.04 -31.88
C PHE A 529 -15.42 -17.13 -31.96
N LYS A 530 -14.19 -16.77 -31.71
CA LYS A 530 -13.07 -17.70 -31.78
C LYS A 530 -13.32 -18.91 -30.88
N TYR A 531 -13.08 -20.09 -31.42
CA TYR A 531 -13.32 -21.39 -30.79
C TYR A 531 -14.80 -21.73 -30.46
N CYS A 532 -15.80 -21.02 -31.02
CA CYS A 532 -17.21 -21.42 -30.96
C CYS A 532 -17.53 -22.53 -32.01
N THR A 533 -16.72 -23.54 -32.06
CA THR A 533 -16.70 -24.55 -33.18
C THR A 533 -17.92 -25.43 -33.27
N LYS A 534 -18.76 -25.52 -32.24
CA LYS A 534 -20.02 -26.27 -32.23
C LYS A 534 -21.14 -25.56 -32.99
N ALA A 535 -21.04 -24.24 -33.20
CA ALA A 535 -22.05 -23.48 -33.93
C ALA A 535 -22.11 -23.91 -35.37
N SER A 536 -23.33 -24.29 -35.83
CA SER A 536 -23.57 -24.87 -37.17
C SER A 536 -23.09 -23.98 -38.31
N ASN A 537 -23.03 -22.67 -38.13
CA ASN A 537 -22.56 -21.69 -39.10
C ASN A 537 -21.15 -21.12 -38.80
N TYR A 538 -20.40 -21.70 -37.86
CA TYR A 538 -19.04 -21.24 -37.51
C TYR A 538 -18.10 -21.13 -38.72
N ASN A 539 -18.10 -22.15 -39.57
CA ASN A 539 -17.19 -22.21 -40.72
C ASN A 539 -17.44 -21.11 -41.76
N SER A 540 -18.65 -20.54 -41.81
CA SER A 540 -19.02 -19.44 -42.71
C SER A 540 -18.63 -18.06 -42.21
N LEU A 541 -18.15 -17.92 -40.95
CA LEU A 541 -17.73 -16.67 -40.41
C LEU A 541 -16.49 -16.09 -41.10
N PRO A 542 -16.36 -14.75 -41.18
CA PRO A 542 -15.13 -14.09 -41.59
C PRO A 542 -13.93 -14.50 -40.69
N ALA A 543 -12.73 -14.64 -41.30
CA ALA A 543 -11.53 -15.09 -40.60
C ALA A 543 -11.18 -14.23 -39.33
N TYR A 544 -11.43 -12.94 -39.38
CA TYR A 544 -11.15 -12.05 -38.25
C TYR A 544 -12.07 -12.25 -37.05
N MET A 545 -13.20 -12.95 -37.19
CA MET A 545 -14.11 -13.28 -36.11
C MET A 545 -13.81 -14.64 -35.45
N LYS A 546 -12.92 -15.45 -36.08
CA LYS A 546 -12.55 -16.82 -35.67
C LYS A 546 -11.34 -16.87 -34.77
#